data_ac2b673092c752d547079747538897b6
#
_entry.id   ac2b673092c752d547079747538897b6
#
_cell.length_a   1.000
_cell.length_b   1.000
_cell.length_c   1.000
_cell.angle_alpha   90.00
_cell.angle_beta   90.00
_cell.angle_gamma   90.00
#
_symmetry.space_group_name_H-M   'P 1'
#
loop_
_entity.id
_entity.type
_entity.pdbx_description
1 polymer ?
#
loop_
_entity_poly.entity_id
_entity_poly.type
_entity_poly.pdbx_seq_one_letter_code
_entity_poly.pdbx_strand_id
1 'polypeptide(L)'
;MLHTLPKLIYTSQLSSLLRARALILTNKLYNVKQSLMATIPKQRVSVIGGGGNVGASTAFALIAKGVPAEVLVVDVVDKAAEGQALDISDASFMMPGTCRKGSFKEAGQSDVIIITAGARQQPGEPRSNLIDRNYKIIKSIMDSLQPIKSSAKILMVSNPVDVLTDIAQKTSGLPRKQVIGSGTYLDSGRLRNVLSEITGVSPTSIHAYMLGEHGDNQFTGWSSARIGGRPLLEHPKMKNVNLDEIYEKIQRKAYVIIDAKGSTYYGIGICAATLAEALLNNTSQVFPVVNYVDSFGCYMSWPAAIGCDGVEQSFDVKLNKEEDKKLQTAIAAIKDACSKYD
;
A
#
# COMPACT_ATOMS: atom_id res chain seq x y z
N MET A 1 73.02 22.08 -24.87
CA MET A 1 72.68 20.69 -24.67
C MET A 1 72.40 20.46 -23.21
N LEU A 2 71.31 19.72 -22.91
CA LEU A 2 70.98 19.20 -21.60
C LEU A 2 70.33 20.18 -20.61
N HIS A 3 68.96 20.10 -20.53
CA HIS A 3 68.20 20.16 -19.29
C HIS A 3 66.68 19.99 -19.59
N THR A 4 66.25 18.74 -19.88
CA THR A 4 64.81 18.43 -19.92
C THR A 4 64.55 16.99 -19.57
N LEU A 5 64.72 16.61 -18.29
CA LEU A 5 64.27 15.26 -17.84
C LEU A 5 64.07 15.06 -16.30
N PRO A 6 63.36 15.93 -15.57
CA PRO A 6 62.74 15.43 -14.33
C PRO A 6 61.22 15.63 -14.19
N LYS A 7 60.53 16.33 -15.10
CA LYS A 7 59.10 16.64 -14.91
C LYS A 7 58.14 15.46 -15.18
N LEU A 8 58.50 14.46 -15.98
CA LEU A 8 57.62 13.35 -16.34
C LEU A 8 57.52 12.26 -15.27
N ILE A 9 58.52 12.09 -14.42
CA ILE A 9 58.55 11.04 -13.39
C ILE A 9 57.68 11.48 -12.17
N TYR A 10 57.64 12.77 -11.86
CA TYR A 10 56.83 13.31 -10.75
C TYR A 10 55.31 13.21 -11.02
N THR A 11 54.88 13.39 -12.25
CA THR A 11 53.45 13.36 -12.61
C THR A 11 52.89 11.93 -12.59
N SER A 12 53.66 10.92 -12.94
CA SER A 12 53.24 9.52 -12.90
C SER A 12 53.13 8.97 -11.46
N GLN A 13 54.05 9.34 -10.58
CA GLN A 13 54.00 8.96 -9.17
C GLN A 13 52.87 9.67 -8.41
N LEU A 14 52.60 10.96 -8.70
CA LEU A 14 51.49 11.71 -8.13
C LEU A 14 50.13 11.12 -8.55
N SER A 15 49.99 10.68 -9.80
CA SER A 15 48.76 10.05 -10.31
C SER A 15 48.54 8.65 -9.70
N SER A 16 49.59 7.90 -9.48
CA SER A 16 49.49 6.58 -8.81
C SER A 16 49.12 6.68 -7.32
N LEU A 17 49.67 7.66 -6.62
CA LEU A 17 49.35 7.96 -5.22
C LEU A 17 47.91 8.48 -5.05
N LEU A 18 47.41 9.31 -5.97
CA LEU A 18 46.03 9.78 -6.00
C LEU A 18 45.05 8.65 -6.27
N ARG A 19 45.36 7.76 -7.21
CA ARG A 19 44.55 6.53 -7.46
C ARG A 19 44.54 5.58 -6.29
N ALA A 20 45.67 5.34 -5.63
CA ALA A 20 45.75 4.52 -4.43
C ALA A 20 44.95 5.09 -3.26
N ARG A 21 45.02 6.42 -3.04
CA ARG A 21 44.21 7.11 -2.03
C ARG A 21 42.71 7.07 -2.35
N ALA A 22 42.32 7.25 -3.60
CA ALA A 22 40.94 7.12 -4.05
C ALA A 22 40.41 5.69 -3.82
N LEU A 23 41.19 4.66 -4.11
CA LEU A 23 40.84 3.26 -3.88
C LEU A 23 40.68 2.94 -2.39
N ILE A 24 41.56 3.45 -1.55
CA ILE A 24 41.49 3.29 -0.08
C ILE A 24 40.25 4.00 0.49
N LEU A 25 39.92 5.20 0.01
CA LEU A 25 38.72 5.92 0.40
C LEU A 25 37.44 5.22 -0.04
N THR A 26 37.42 4.70 -1.27
CA THR A 26 36.26 3.91 -1.78
C THR A 26 36.07 2.63 -0.97
N ASN A 27 37.15 1.90 -0.65
CA ASN A 27 37.09 0.70 0.17
C ASN A 27 36.67 1.01 1.62
N LYS A 28 37.15 2.13 2.20
CA LYS A 28 36.69 2.57 3.53
C LYS A 28 35.21 2.94 3.54
N LEU A 29 34.74 3.68 2.54
CA LEU A 29 33.33 4.03 2.38
C LEU A 29 32.46 2.79 2.15
N TYR A 30 32.92 1.83 1.34
CA TYR A 30 32.26 0.55 1.13
C TYR A 30 32.15 -0.25 2.43
N ASN A 31 33.25 -0.37 3.19
CA ASN A 31 33.25 -1.09 4.46
C ASN A 31 32.41 -0.40 5.54
N VAL A 32 32.39 0.94 5.61
CA VAL A 32 31.50 1.72 6.47
C VAL A 32 30.04 1.51 6.07
N LYS A 33 29.73 1.53 4.77
CA LYS A 33 28.39 1.23 4.26
C LYS A 33 27.96 -0.19 4.60
N GLN A 34 28.81 -1.19 4.43
CA GLN A 34 28.55 -2.59 4.81
C GLN A 34 28.34 -2.74 6.34
N SER A 35 29.17 -2.10 7.15
CA SER A 35 29.03 -2.10 8.61
C SER A 35 27.74 -1.42 9.08
N LEU A 36 27.37 -0.28 8.47
CA LEU A 36 26.11 0.43 8.74
C LEU A 36 24.89 -0.41 8.29
N MET A 37 24.96 -1.07 7.14
CA MET A 37 23.88 -1.96 6.68
C MET A 37 23.72 -3.20 7.58
N ALA A 38 24.78 -3.70 8.17
CA ALA A 38 24.74 -4.83 9.11
C ALA A 38 24.19 -4.43 10.50
N THR A 39 24.22 -3.16 10.86
CA THR A 39 23.75 -2.65 12.18
C THR A 39 22.34 -2.07 12.14
N ILE A 40 21.80 -1.75 10.94
CA ILE A 40 20.39 -1.33 10.82
C ILE A 40 19.50 -2.58 10.94
N PRO A 41 18.60 -2.63 11.94
CA PRO A 41 17.65 -3.72 12.04
C PRO A 41 16.89 -3.84 10.71
N LYS A 42 16.87 -5.04 10.13
CA LYS A 42 16.13 -5.26 8.89
C LYS A 42 14.66 -4.99 9.14
N GLN A 43 14.07 -4.07 8.38
CA GLN A 43 12.63 -3.80 8.46
C GLN A 43 11.85 -5.08 8.18
N ARG A 44 10.72 -5.25 8.84
CA ARG A 44 9.90 -6.45 8.72
C ARG A 44 8.48 -6.11 8.30
N VAL A 45 7.98 -6.84 7.31
CA VAL A 45 6.58 -6.79 6.85
C VAL A 45 5.96 -8.15 7.04
N SER A 46 4.85 -8.22 7.75
CA SER A 46 4.07 -9.45 7.87
C SER A 46 2.82 -9.40 7.02
N VAL A 47 2.53 -10.49 6.33
CA VAL A 47 1.32 -10.68 5.53
C VAL A 47 0.46 -11.76 6.17
N ILE A 48 -0.60 -11.33 6.87
CA ILE A 48 -1.57 -12.22 7.51
C ILE A 48 -2.61 -12.63 6.48
N GLY A 49 -2.88 -13.93 6.38
CA GLY A 49 -3.63 -14.52 5.26
C GLY A 49 -2.72 -14.76 4.04
N GLY A 50 -1.42 -14.91 4.31
CA GLY A 50 -0.39 -15.04 3.27
C GLY A 50 -0.45 -16.33 2.48
N GLY A 51 -1.15 -17.35 2.96
CA GLY A 51 -1.44 -18.59 2.22
C GLY A 51 -2.47 -18.41 1.10
N GLY A 52 -3.27 -17.34 1.15
CA GLY A 52 -4.29 -17.03 0.15
C GLY A 52 -3.75 -16.23 -1.05
N ASN A 53 -4.54 -16.17 -2.13
CA ASN A 53 -4.13 -15.51 -3.39
C ASN A 53 -3.73 -14.05 -3.21
N VAL A 54 -4.48 -13.27 -2.42
CA VAL A 54 -4.19 -11.84 -2.18
C VAL A 54 -2.91 -11.69 -1.37
N GLY A 55 -2.79 -12.46 -0.27
CA GLY A 55 -1.62 -12.41 0.60
C GLY A 55 -0.34 -12.85 -0.12
N ALA A 56 -0.37 -13.97 -0.83
CA ALA A 56 0.75 -14.45 -1.63
C ALA A 56 1.17 -13.43 -2.71
N SER A 57 0.19 -12.86 -3.43
CA SER A 57 0.47 -11.80 -4.42
C SER A 57 1.06 -10.55 -3.78
N THR A 58 0.64 -10.20 -2.56
CA THR A 58 1.20 -9.06 -1.81
C THR A 58 2.64 -9.35 -1.40
N ALA A 59 2.90 -10.51 -0.84
CA ALA A 59 4.25 -10.94 -0.43
C ALA A 59 5.21 -10.98 -1.64
N PHE A 60 4.76 -11.58 -2.75
CA PHE A 60 5.52 -11.58 -4.00
C PHE A 60 5.76 -10.17 -4.54
N ALA A 61 4.75 -9.30 -4.53
CA ALA A 61 4.89 -7.93 -4.98
C ALA A 61 5.90 -7.12 -4.16
N LEU A 62 6.00 -7.34 -2.84
CA LEU A 62 7.02 -6.73 -1.98
C LEU A 62 8.42 -7.14 -2.44
N ILE A 63 8.64 -8.42 -2.71
CA ILE A 63 9.93 -8.94 -3.20
C ILE A 63 10.21 -8.38 -4.61
N ALA A 64 9.27 -8.50 -5.54
CA ALA A 64 9.44 -8.06 -6.93
C ALA A 64 9.67 -6.55 -7.07
N LYS A 65 9.12 -5.72 -6.17
CA LYS A 65 9.40 -4.28 -6.09
C LYS A 65 10.78 -3.96 -5.51
N GLY A 66 11.47 -4.93 -4.96
CA GLY A 66 12.76 -4.72 -4.32
C GLY A 66 12.67 -4.00 -2.97
N VAL A 67 11.57 -4.18 -2.23
CA VAL A 67 11.45 -3.63 -0.88
C VAL A 67 12.47 -4.31 0.04
N PRO A 68 13.39 -3.57 0.67
CA PRO A 68 14.51 -4.16 1.42
C PRO A 68 14.08 -4.62 2.83
N ALA A 69 13.06 -5.48 2.92
CA ALA A 69 12.49 -5.96 4.17
C ALA A 69 12.53 -7.48 4.28
N GLU A 70 12.41 -7.99 5.50
CA GLU A 70 12.05 -9.38 5.76
C GLU A 70 10.53 -9.51 5.66
N VAL A 71 10.03 -10.27 4.69
CA VAL A 71 8.61 -10.54 4.49
C VAL A 71 8.25 -11.84 5.20
N LEU A 72 7.33 -11.77 6.17
CA LEU A 72 6.75 -12.94 6.85
C LEU A 72 5.42 -13.31 6.23
N VAL A 73 5.31 -14.53 5.75
CA VAL A 73 4.04 -15.12 5.30
C VAL A 73 3.42 -15.84 6.49
N VAL A 74 2.23 -15.38 6.92
CA VAL A 74 1.53 -15.92 8.11
C VAL A 74 0.11 -16.29 7.73
N ASP A 75 -0.29 -17.51 8.07
CA ASP A 75 -1.65 -18.01 7.82
C ASP A 75 -2.05 -19.03 8.89
N VAL A 76 -3.35 -19.21 9.11
CA VAL A 76 -3.88 -20.30 9.96
C VAL A 76 -3.71 -21.67 9.30
N VAL A 77 -3.61 -21.71 7.96
CA VAL A 77 -3.28 -22.91 7.19
C VAL A 77 -1.76 -22.98 7.00
N ASP A 78 -1.08 -23.56 7.96
CA ASP A 78 0.38 -23.60 8.08
C ASP A 78 1.10 -24.08 6.81
N LYS A 79 0.60 -25.18 6.20
CA LYS A 79 1.16 -25.70 4.94
C LYS A 79 1.04 -24.73 3.75
N ALA A 80 -0.06 -23.97 3.68
CA ALA A 80 -0.25 -22.99 2.62
C ALA A 80 0.73 -21.82 2.81
N ALA A 81 0.89 -21.33 4.04
CA ALA A 81 1.88 -20.30 4.34
C ALA A 81 3.31 -20.74 4.01
N GLU A 82 3.67 -21.99 4.34
CA GLU A 82 4.98 -22.55 4.06
C GLU A 82 5.24 -22.68 2.56
N GLY A 83 4.31 -23.24 1.80
CA GLY A 83 4.41 -23.38 0.36
C GLY A 83 4.59 -22.04 -0.36
N GLN A 84 3.77 -21.04 0.01
CA GLN A 84 3.90 -19.69 -0.55
C GLN A 84 5.23 -19.03 -0.17
N ALA A 85 5.67 -19.19 1.07
CA ALA A 85 6.92 -18.60 1.53
C ALA A 85 8.15 -19.21 0.80
N LEU A 86 8.16 -20.52 0.57
CA LEU A 86 9.22 -21.21 -0.17
C LEU A 86 9.29 -20.72 -1.61
N ASP A 87 8.16 -20.72 -2.33
CA ASP A 87 8.10 -20.31 -3.74
C ASP A 87 8.50 -18.83 -3.91
N ILE A 88 8.00 -17.94 -3.02
CA ILE A 88 8.38 -16.53 -3.04
C ILE A 88 9.86 -16.33 -2.66
N SER A 89 10.41 -17.16 -1.77
CA SER A 89 11.82 -17.08 -1.39
C SER A 89 12.75 -17.40 -2.57
N ASP A 90 12.34 -18.28 -3.47
CA ASP A 90 13.09 -18.57 -4.70
C ASP A 90 13.20 -17.35 -5.62
N ALA A 91 12.20 -16.45 -5.60
CA ALA A 91 12.26 -15.18 -6.34
C ALA A 91 13.16 -14.13 -5.70
N SER A 92 13.56 -14.30 -4.44
CA SER A 92 14.32 -13.29 -3.68
C SER A 92 15.85 -13.34 -3.90
N PHE A 93 16.39 -14.34 -4.61
CA PHE A 93 17.84 -14.52 -4.77
C PHE A 93 18.56 -13.32 -5.45
N MET A 94 17.84 -12.52 -6.23
CA MET A 94 18.36 -11.30 -6.87
C MET A 94 17.82 -10.01 -6.27
N MET A 95 17.02 -10.10 -5.19
CA MET A 95 16.33 -8.96 -4.61
C MET A 95 16.87 -8.62 -3.21
N PRO A 96 16.78 -7.37 -2.76
CA PRO A 96 17.27 -6.97 -1.43
C PRO A 96 16.38 -7.51 -0.30
N GLY A 97 15.11 -7.84 -0.58
CA GLY A 97 14.18 -8.43 0.38
C GLY A 97 14.37 -9.93 0.55
N THR A 98 13.84 -10.48 1.64
CA THR A 98 13.79 -11.93 1.90
C THR A 98 12.38 -12.33 2.28
N CYS A 99 11.99 -13.57 2.01
CA CYS A 99 10.69 -14.12 2.36
C CYS A 99 10.82 -15.41 3.16
N ARG A 100 10.02 -15.58 4.20
CA ARG A 100 9.90 -16.84 4.94
C ARG A 100 8.54 -16.96 5.61
N LYS A 101 8.19 -18.18 6.00
CA LYS A 101 7.06 -18.38 6.92
C LYS A 101 7.36 -17.75 8.28
N GLY A 102 6.35 -17.16 8.90
CA GLY A 102 6.39 -16.59 10.25
C GLY A 102 5.23 -17.05 11.12
N SER A 103 5.32 -16.78 12.40
CA SER A 103 4.24 -16.95 13.38
C SER A 103 3.48 -15.65 13.61
N PHE A 104 2.26 -15.72 14.16
CA PHE A 104 1.49 -14.53 14.56
C PHE A 104 2.25 -13.68 15.60
N LYS A 105 2.97 -14.31 16.54
CA LYS A 105 3.79 -13.57 17.53
C LYS A 105 4.93 -12.79 16.89
N GLU A 106 5.62 -13.39 15.92
CA GLU A 106 6.66 -12.67 15.16
C GLU A 106 6.05 -11.54 14.32
N ALA A 107 4.86 -11.77 13.75
CA ALA A 107 4.14 -10.78 12.98
C ALA A 107 3.76 -9.55 13.82
N GLY A 108 3.38 -9.73 15.07
CA GLY A 108 3.11 -8.64 16.01
C GLY A 108 4.29 -7.71 16.25
N GLN A 109 5.52 -8.17 15.99
CA GLN A 109 6.75 -7.38 16.11
C GLN A 109 7.23 -6.77 14.79
N SER A 110 6.41 -6.81 13.74
CA SER A 110 6.73 -6.24 12.43
C SER A 110 6.54 -4.72 12.40
N ASP A 111 7.23 -4.06 11.48
CA ASP A 111 7.07 -2.62 11.24
C ASP A 111 5.77 -2.31 10.50
N VAL A 112 5.40 -3.20 9.57
CA VAL A 112 4.11 -3.16 8.84
C VAL A 112 3.45 -4.52 8.91
N ILE A 113 2.17 -4.55 9.31
CA ILE A 113 1.34 -5.74 9.38
C ILE A 113 0.21 -5.59 8.36
N ILE A 114 0.28 -6.37 7.28
CA ILE A 114 -0.73 -6.37 6.21
C ILE A 114 -1.73 -7.47 6.48
N ILE A 115 -3.02 -7.14 6.56
CA ILE A 115 -4.08 -8.11 6.84
C ILE A 115 -4.91 -8.34 5.59
N THR A 116 -4.71 -9.50 4.98
CA THR A 116 -5.46 -9.99 3.81
C THR A 116 -6.39 -11.14 4.16
N ALA A 117 -6.36 -11.59 5.41
CA ALA A 117 -7.20 -12.67 5.92
C ALA A 117 -8.64 -12.19 6.13
N GLY A 118 -9.59 -12.95 5.65
CA GLY A 118 -11.01 -12.67 5.81
C GLY A 118 -11.88 -13.68 5.06
N ALA A 119 -13.13 -13.80 5.47
CA ALA A 119 -14.12 -14.59 4.76
C ALA A 119 -14.58 -13.86 3.48
N ARG A 120 -14.84 -14.62 2.43
CA ARG A 120 -15.45 -14.11 1.21
C ARG A 120 -16.96 -14.00 1.40
N GLN A 121 -17.59 -13.00 0.78
CA GLN A 121 -19.03 -12.89 0.72
C GLN A 121 -19.59 -14.09 -0.06
N GLN A 122 -20.63 -14.69 0.48
CA GLN A 122 -21.36 -15.76 -0.21
C GLN A 122 -22.42 -15.17 -1.13
N PRO A 123 -22.77 -15.83 -2.24
CA PRO A 123 -23.87 -15.39 -3.08
C PRO A 123 -25.16 -15.21 -2.29
N GLY A 124 -25.79 -14.04 -2.37
CA GLY A 124 -27.02 -13.69 -1.67
C GLY A 124 -26.86 -13.40 -0.17
N GLU A 125 -25.65 -13.39 0.37
CA GLU A 125 -25.38 -13.08 1.77
C GLU A 125 -25.54 -11.58 2.06
N PRO A 126 -26.30 -11.20 3.11
CA PRO A 126 -26.35 -9.83 3.59
C PRO A 126 -24.94 -9.33 4.01
N ARG A 127 -24.62 -8.09 3.67
CA ARG A 127 -23.33 -7.46 4.01
C ARG A 127 -23.03 -7.47 5.51
N SER A 128 -24.08 -7.33 6.36
CA SER A 128 -23.96 -7.40 7.82
C SER A 128 -23.37 -8.75 8.29
N ASN A 129 -23.81 -9.87 7.71
CA ASN A 129 -23.32 -11.19 8.08
C ASN A 129 -21.83 -11.36 7.72
N LEU A 130 -21.40 -10.81 6.60
CA LEU A 130 -20.00 -10.80 6.22
C LEU A 130 -19.16 -9.99 7.23
N ILE A 131 -19.67 -8.81 7.66
CA ILE A 131 -18.99 -7.98 8.65
C ILE A 131 -18.87 -8.75 9.99
N ASP A 132 -19.94 -9.38 10.47
CA ASP A 132 -19.93 -10.14 11.72
C ASP A 132 -18.92 -11.30 11.71
N ARG A 133 -18.81 -12.02 10.58
CA ARG A 133 -17.81 -13.08 10.44
C ARG A 133 -16.40 -12.50 10.42
N ASN A 134 -16.17 -11.45 9.66
CA ASN A 134 -14.85 -10.83 9.55
C ASN A 134 -14.44 -10.12 10.84
N TYR A 135 -15.38 -9.55 11.61
CA TYR A 135 -15.11 -9.03 12.95
C TYR A 135 -14.47 -10.10 13.85
N LYS A 136 -15.05 -11.31 13.90
CA LYS A 136 -14.52 -12.42 14.70
C LYS A 136 -13.10 -12.82 14.23
N ILE A 137 -12.89 -12.84 12.91
CA ILE A 137 -11.58 -13.18 12.34
C ILE A 137 -10.55 -12.11 12.71
N ILE A 138 -10.86 -10.83 12.52
CA ILE A 138 -9.94 -9.72 12.83
C ILE A 138 -9.62 -9.68 14.33
N LYS A 139 -10.63 -9.86 15.19
CA LYS A 139 -10.41 -9.94 16.64
C LYS A 139 -9.45 -11.08 17.00
N SER A 140 -9.68 -12.28 16.48
CA SER A 140 -8.79 -13.43 16.71
C SER A 140 -7.37 -13.19 16.20
N ILE A 141 -7.21 -12.51 15.07
CA ILE A 141 -5.90 -12.10 14.54
C ILE A 141 -5.24 -11.13 15.52
N MET A 142 -5.93 -10.07 15.96
CA MET A 142 -5.36 -9.08 16.88
C MET A 142 -4.94 -9.72 18.20
N ASP A 143 -5.74 -10.64 18.74
CA ASP A 143 -5.39 -11.39 19.96
C ASP A 143 -4.13 -12.25 19.75
N SER A 144 -3.99 -12.87 18.58
CA SER A 144 -2.84 -13.73 18.24
C SER A 144 -1.55 -12.96 17.98
N LEU A 145 -1.65 -11.68 17.56
CA LEU A 145 -0.52 -10.78 17.30
C LEU A 145 0.07 -10.20 18.60
N GLN A 146 -0.65 -10.26 19.72
CA GLN A 146 -0.19 -9.62 20.96
C GLN A 146 1.11 -10.24 21.52
N PRO A 147 2.02 -9.40 22.07
CA PRO A 147 1.97 -7.94 22.08
C PRO A 147 2.32 -7.35 20.71
N ILE A 148 1.55 -6.36 20.26
CA ILE A 148 1.85 -5.64 19.03
C ILE A 148 2.89 -4.55 19.32
N LYS A 149 3.93 -4.46 18.48
CA LYS A 149 4.95 -3.42 18.56
C LYS A 149 4.29 -2.02 18.48
N SER A 150 4.56 -1.14 19.44
CA SER A 150 3.91 0.18 19.53
C SER A 150 4.15 1.09 18.32
N SER A 151 5.23 0.87 17.58
CA SER A 151 5.53 1.57 16.34
C SER A 151 5.03 0.84 15.07
N ALA A 152 4.35 -0.29 15.19
CA ALA A 152 3.80 -1.03 14.07
C ALA A 152 2.73 -0.21 13.32
N LYS A 153 2.61 -0.44 12.03
CA LYS A 153 1.49 0.06 11.22
C LYS A 153 0.68 -1.11 10.70
N ILE A 154 -0.64 -1.00 10.80
CA ILE A 154 -1.55 -2.01 10.26
C ILE A 154 -2.11 -1.50 8.94
N LEU A 155 -1.98 -2.33 7.90
CA LEU A 155 -2.59 -2.12 6.59
C LEU A 155 -3.69 -3.16 6.37
N MET A 156 -4.94 -2.75 6.49
CA MET A 156 -6.11 -3.57 6.22
C MET A 156 -6.36 -3.67 4.70
N VAL A 157 -6.53 -4.90 4.22
CA VAL A 157 -6.83 -5.19 2.80
C VAL A 157 -8.15 -5.97 2.65
N SER A 158 -8.54 -6.70 3.70
CA SER A 158 -9.77 -7.51 3.70
C SER A 158 -11.01 -6.64 3.70
N ASN A 159 -12.06 -7.13 3.02
CA ASN A 159 -13.34 -6.42 2.88
C ASN A 159 -14.39 -6.87 3.92
N PRO A 160 -15.29 -5.94 4.32
CA PRO A 160 -15.39 -4.52 3.94
C PRO A 160 -14.31 -3.65 4.61
N VAL A 161 -13.40 -3.13 3.78
CA VAL A 161 -12.13 -2.57 4.27
C VAL A 161 -12.30 -1.36 5.20
N ASP A 162 -13.28 -0.49 4.95
CA ASP A 162 -13.52 0.71 5.77
C ASP A 162 -13.91 0.31 7.20
N VAL A 163 -14.88 -0.59 7.34
CA VAL A 163 -15.37 -1.09 8.65
C VAL A 163 -14.29 -1.92 9.35
N LEU A 164 -13.60 -2.81 8.60
CA LEU A 164 -12.56 -3.65 9.21
C LEU A 164 -11.31 -2.86 9.63
N THR A 165 -11.04 -1.71 9.02
CA THR A 165 -9.99 -0.80 9.46
C THR A 165 -10.34 -0.17 10.82
N ASP A 166 -11.58 0.27 11.01
CA ASP A 166 -12.06 0.79 12.29
C ASP A 166 -11.98 -0.28 13.38
N ILE A 167 -12.47 -1.48 13.10
CA ILE A 167 -12.39 -2.64 14.01
C ILE A 167 -10.93 -2.96 14.38
N ALA A 168 -10.04 -2.99 13.38
CA ALA A 168 -8.61 -3.26 13.61
C ALA A 168 -7.96 -2.20 14.49
N GLN A 169 -8.33 -0.94 14.34
CA GLN A 169 -7.83 0.13 15.19
C GLN A 169 -8.29 -0.03 16.64
N LYS A 170 -9.59 -0.26 16.87
CA LYS A 170 -10.16 -0.46 18.20
C LYS A 170 -9.57 -1.67 18.91
N THR A 171 -9.38 -2.77 18.19
CA THR A 171 -8.90 -4.04 18.77
C THR A 171 -7.38 -4.11 18.92
N SER A 172 -6.61 -3.40 18.10
CA SER A 172 -5.15 -3.36 18.21
C SER A 172 -4.64 -2.44 19.32
N GLY A 173 -5.42 -1.42 19.69
CA GLY A 173 -5.01 -0.35 20.62
C GLY A 173 -3.97 0.62 20.05
N LEU A 174 -3.61 0.50 18.77
CA LEU A 174 -2.69 1.43 18.11
C LEU A 174 -3.35 2.79 17.86
N PRO A 175 -2.58 3.88 17.78
CA PRO A 175 -3.09 5.19 17.39
C PRO A 175 -3.77 5.15 16.02
N ARG A 176 -4.82 5.96 15.80
CA ARG A 176 -5.58 6.05 14.55
C ARG A 176 -4.70 6.20 13.32
N LYS A 177 -3.66 7.02 13.40
CA LYS A 177 -2.73 7.27 12.29
C LYS A 177 -1.92 6.04 11.86
N GLN A 178 -1.78 5.04 12.73
CA GLN A 178 -1.00 3.82 12.47
C GLN A 178 -1.85 2.68 11.87
N VAL A 179 -3.17 2.87 11.76
CA VAL A 179 -4.07 1.86 11.18
C VAL A 179 -4.75 2.45 9.97
N ILE A 180 -4.45 1.88 8.80
CA ILE A 180 -4.96 2.32 7.50
C ILE A 180 -5.54 1.14 6.74
N GLY A 181 -6.40 1.42 5.77
CA GLY A 181 -6.90 0.41 4.83
C GLY A 181 -6.49 0.71 3.40
N SER A 182 -6.43 -0.30 2.54
CA SER A 182 -6.12 -0.14 1.11
C SER A 182 -7.14 0.75 0.38
N GLY A 183 -8.37 0.77 0.85
CA GLY A 183 -9.43 1.65 0.37
C GLY A 183 -9.64 1.62 -1.13
N THR A 184 -9.91 2.78 -1.69
CA THR A 184 -10.14 3.00 -3.12
C THR A 184 -8.85 3.25 -3.91
N TYR A 185 -7.68 2.89 -3.38
CA TYR A 185 -6.41 3.10 -4.10
C TYR A 185 -6.36 2.32 -5.41
N LEU A 186 -6.80 1.05 -5.41
CA LEU A 186 -6.88 0.26 -6.64
C LEU A 186 -7.93 0.83 -7.62
N ASP A 187 -9.08 1.28 -7.13
CA ASP A 187 -10.14 1.85 -7.97
C ASP A 187 -9.69 3.17 -8.58
N SER A 188 -8.98 4.00 -7.82
CA SER A 188 -8.34 5.21 -8.32
C SER A 188 -7.26 4.91 -9.38
N GLY A 189 -6.50 3.83 -9.20
CA GLY A 189 -5.57 3.34 -10.22
C GLY A 189 -6.29 2.94 -11.52
N ARG A 190 -7.42 2.23 -11.42
CA ARG A 190 -8.26 1.88 -12.56
C ARG A 190 -8.81 3.12 -13.28
N LEU A 191 -9.29 4.10 -12.49
CA LEU A 191 -9.74 5.40 -13.02
C LEU A 191 -8.62 6.09 -13.81
N ARG A 192 -7.44 6.21 -13.22
CA ARG A 192 -6.29 6.85 -13.87
C ARG A 192 -5.86 6.14 -15.16
N ASN A 193 -5.96 4.81 -15.21
CA ASN A 193 -5.67 4.04 -16.41
C ASN A 193 -6.67 4.37 -17.54
N VAL A 194 -7.97 4.42 -17.25
CA VAL A 194 -9.00 4.79 -18.25
C VAL A 194 -8.77 6.23 -18.72
N LEU A 195 -8.51 7.15 -17.81
CA LEU A 195 -8.22 8.54 -18.15
C LEU A 195 -6.93 8.69 -18.97
N SER A 196 -5.93 7.85 -18.72
CA SER A 196 -4.70 7.79 -19.51
C SER A 196 -4.96 7.34 -20.95
N GLU A 197 -5.80 6.32 -21.15
CA GLU A 197 -6.22 5.87 -22.49
C GLU A 197 -6.91 7.00 -23.27
N ILE A 198 -7.75 7.79 -22.61
CA ILE A 198 -8.46 8.93 -23.22
C ILE A 198 -7.53 10.09 -23.51
N THR A 199 -6.76 10.53 -22.51
CA THR A 199 -5.97 11.77 -22.60
C THR A 199 -4.61 11.58 -23.28
N GLY A 200 -4.05 10.36 -23.24
CA GLY A 200 -2.69 10.06 -23.68
C GLY A 200 -1.62 10.46 -22.68
N VAL A 201 -1.99 10.79 -21.42
CA VAL A 201 -1.06 11.18 -20.35
C VAL A 201 -0.86 10.03 -19.39
N SER A 202 0.36 9.85 -18.88
CA SER A 202 0.70 8.78 -17.92
C SER A 202 -0.26 8.76 -16.74
N PRO A 203 -0.73 7.59 -16.28
CA PRO A 203 -1.59 7.47 -15.10
C PRO A 203 -1.00 8.09 -13.84
N THR A 204 0.33 8.10 -13.73
CA THR A 204 1.05 8.70 -12.59
C THR A 204 1.02 10.23 -12.57
N SER A 205 0.70 10.86 -13.69
CA SER A 205 0.57 12.32 -13.83
C SER A 205 -0.89 12.80 -13.78
N ILE A 206 -1.83 11.89 -13.55
CA ILE A 206 -3.25 12.20 -13.40
C ILE A 206 -3.62 12.12 -11.92
N HIS A 207 -4.06 13.24 -11.36
CA HIS A 207 -4.54 13.34 -9.98
C HIS A 207 -6.07 13.26 -9.98
N ALA A 208 -6.59 12.04 -9.98
CA ALA A 208 -8.01 11.73 -9.91
C ALA A 208 -8.22 10.57 -8.92
N TYR A 209 -9.25 10.66 -8.10
CA TYR A 209 -9.51 9.73 -7.02
C TYR A 209 -10.94 9.20 -7.05
N MET A 210 -11.08 7.92 -6.77
CA MET A 210 -12.31 7.35 -6.23
C MET A 210 -12.30 7.62 -4.74
N LEU A 211 -13.41 8.11 -4.19
CA LEU A 211 -13.56 8.58 -2.82
C LEU A 211 -14.75 7.89 -2.13
N GLY A 212 -14.86 8.00 -0.83
CA GLY A 212 -15.99 7.47 -0.07
C GLY A 212 -15.74 6.06 0.46
N GLU A 213 -16.78 5.27 0.65
CA GLU A 213 -16.73 3.88 1.06
C GLU A 213 -16.25 3.00 -0.08
N HIS A 214 -15.28 2.13 0.14
CA HIS A 214 -14.89 1.14 -0.87
C HIS A 214 -16.01 0.10 -1.07
N GLY A 215 -16.84 0.30 -2.08
CA GLY A 215 -18.02 -0.52 -2.40
C GLY A 215 -19.09 0.31 -3.12
N ASP A 216 -20.35 0.15 -2.69
CA ASP A 216 -21.50 0.73 -3.39
C ASP A 216 -21.60 2.26 -3.25
N ASN A 217 -21.04 2.84 -2.16
CA ASN A 217 -21.07 4.27 -1.90
C ASN A 217 -19.76 4.99 -2.27
N GLN A 218 -18.91 4.39 -3.12
CA GLN A 218 -17.78 5.11 -3.68
C GLN A 218 -18.24 6.05 -4.79
N PHE A 219 -17.51 7.13 -5.00
CA PHE A 219 -17.77 8.08 -6.06
C PHE A 219 -16.47 8.67 -6.62
N THR A 220 -16.54 9.19 -7.83
CA THR A 220 -15.39 9.88 -8.44
C THR A 220 -15.40 11.35 -8.04
N GLY A 221 -14.29 11.86 -7.49
CA GLY A 221 -14.09 13.27 -7.19
C GLY A 221 -13.70 14.07 -8.45
N TRP A 222 -14.63 14.23 -9.40
CA TRP A 222 -14.37 14.91 -10.68
C TRP A 222 -13.98 16.37 -10.50
N SER A 223 -14.62 17.06 -9.53
CA SER A 223 -14.37 18.48 -9.25
C SER A 223 -12.94 18.76 -8.80
N SER A 224 -12.30 17.78 -8.17
CA SER A 224 -10.92 17.88 -7.70
C SER A 224 -9.91 17.26 -8.67
N ALA A 225 -10.35 16.55 -9.73
CA ALA A 225 -9.45 15.88 -10.66
C ALA A 225 -8.59 16.88 -11.45
N ARG A 226 -7.27 16.59 -11.56
CA ARG A 226 -6.28 17.48 -12.17
C ARG A 226 -5.33 16.71 -13.08
N ILE A 227 -4.83 17.41 -14.10
CA ILE A 227 -3.80 16.95 -15.00
C ILE A 227 -2.88 18.14 -15.36
N GLY A 228 -1.59 18.05 -15.09
CA GLY A 228 -0.65 19.17 -15.29
C GLY A 228 -1.07 20.45 -14.55
N GLY A 229 -1.66 20.35 -13.35
CA GLY A 229 -2.15 21.47 -12.55
C GLY A 229 -3.51 22.06 -12.98
N ARG A 230 -4.05 21.67 -14.17
CA ARG A 230 -5.36 22.15 -14.65
C ARG A 230 -6.49 21.18 -14.29
N PRO A 231 -7.75 21.66 -14.19
CA PRO A 231 -8.90 20.79 -14.06
C PRO A 231 -8.95 19.75 -15.19
N LEU A 232 -9.09 18.47 -14.85
CA LEU A 232 -9.11 17.38 -15.81
C LEU A 232 -10.25 17.55 -16.82
N LEU A 233 -11.43 18.00 -16.37
CA LEU A 233 -12.61 18.16 -17.23
C LEU A 233 -12.45 19.27 -18.29
N GLU A 234 -11.48 20.17 -18.13
CA GLU A 234 -11.12 21.17 -19.15
C GLU A 234 -10.19 20.61 -20.23
N HIS A 235 -9.70 19.37 -20.08
CA HIS A 235 -8.84 18.77 -21.11
C HIS A 235 -9.64 18.52 -22.40
N PRO A 236 -9.12 18.90 -23.60
CA PRO A 236 -9.88 18.84 -24.85
C PRO A 236 -10.49 17.48 -25.14
N LYS A 237 -9.80 16.38 -24.83
CA LYS A 237 -10.28 15.02 -25.04
C LYS A 237 -11.36 14.57 -24.03
N MET A 238 -11.60 15.33 -22.97
CA MET A 238 -12.66 15.03 -21.99
C MET A 238 -14.02 15.65 -22.35
N LYS A 239 -14.06 16.54 -23.35
CA LYS A 239 -15.25 17.36 -23.67
C LYS A 239 -16.53 16.57 -23.95
N ASN A 240 -16.41 15.39 -24.58
CA ASN A 240 -17.56 14.55 -24.96
C ASN A 240 -17.52 13.17 -24.29
N VAL A 241 -16.80 13.06 -23.18
CA VAL A 241 -16.68 11.79 -22.45
C VAL A 241 -17.85 11.63 -21.49
N ASN A 242 -18.50 10.48 -21.55
CA ASN A 242 -19.52 10.11 -20.57
C ASN A 242 -18.85 9.66 -19.27
N LEU A 243 -18.97 10.47 -18.22
CA LEU A 243 -18.34 10.23 -16.92
C LEU A 243 -18.98 9.05 -16.16
N ASP A 244 -20.27 8.82 -16.36
CA ASP A 244 -20.99 7.70 -15.74
C ASP A 244 -20.55 6.37 -16.33
N GLU A 245 -20.30 6.28 -17.64
CA GLU A 245 -19.74 5.09 -18.27
C GLU A 245 -18.33 4.74 -17.73
N ILE A 246 -17.52 5.76 -17.47
CA ILE A 246 -16.20 5.55 -16.83
C ILE A 246 -16.40 4.95 -15.44
N TYR A 247 -17.29 5.54 -14.63
CA TYR A 247 -17.58 5.07 -13.28
C TYR A 247 -18.06 3.62 -13.28
N GLU A 248 -19.05 3.28 -14.13
CA GLU A 248 -19.56 1.92 -14.26
C GLU A 248 -18.48 0.92 -14.69
N LYS A 249 -17.65 1.29 -15.67
CA LYS A 249 -16.54 0.46 -16.14
C LYS A 249 -15.58 0.10 -14.99
N ILE A 250 -15.29 1.07 -14.11
CA ILE A 250 -14.41 0.87 -12.96
C ILE A 250 -15.05 -0.05 -11.93
N GLN A 251 -16.30 0.23 -11.58
CA GLN A 251 -17.06 -0.52 -10.57
C GLN A 251 -17.24 -1.98 -10.99
N ARG A 252 -17.59 -2.23 -12.26
CA ARG A 252 -17.81 -3.58 -12.80
C ARG A 252 -16.53 -4.38 -13.03
N LYS A 253 -15.35 -3.74 -13.11
CA LYS A 253 -14.10 -4.42 -13.47
C LYS A 253 -13.75 -5.58 -12.55
N ALA A 254 -14.02 -5.46 -11.25
CA ALA A 254 -13.79 -6.54 -10.30
C ALA A 254 -14.64 -7.78 -10.61
N TYR A 255 -15.93 -7.58 -10.92
CA TYR A 255 -16.84 -8.67 -11.25
C TYR A 255 -16.43 -9.40 -12.53
N VAL A 256 -16.02 -8.67 -13.58
CA VAL A 256 -15.50 -9.26 -14.82
C VAL A 256 -14.28 -10.14 -14.56
N ILE A 257 -13.36 -9.69 -13.70
CA ILE A 257 -12.16 -10.48 -13.35
C ILE A 257 -12.53 -11.70 -12.52
N ILE A 258 -13.46 -11.57 -11.57
CA ILE A 258 -13.92 -12.66 -10.71
C ILE A 258 -14.61 -13.74 -11.55
N ASP A 259 -15.48 -13.34 -12.47
CA ASP A 259 -16.15 -14.27 -13.39
C ASP A 259 -15.14 -15.06 -14.23
N ALA A 260 -14.11 -14.38 -14.76
CA ALA A 260 -13.11 -15.00 -15.62
C ALA A 260 -12.10 -15.91 -14.90
N LYS A 261 -11.70 -15.62 -13.64
CA LYS A 261 -10.61 -16.32 -12.95
C LYS A 261 -10.84 -16.60 -11.46
N GLY A 262 -12.06 -16.39 -10.97
CA GLY A 262 -12.51 -16.72 -9.61
C GLY A 262 -12.16 -15.69 -8.54
N SER A 263 -11.15 -14.85 -8.72
CA SER A 263 -10.79 -13.78 -7.77
C SER A 263 -9.83 -12.74 -8.36
N THR A 264 -9.80 -11.54 -7.76
CA THR A 264 -8.80 -10.50 -8.06
C THR A 264 -7.69 -10.58 -7.00
N TYR A 265 -6.42 -10.46 -7.38
CA TYR A 265 -5.30 -10.46 -6.42
C TYR A 265 -4.06 -9.69 -6.89
N TYR A 266 -3.69 -9.68 -8.17
CA TYR A 266 -2.46 -8.99 -8.61
C TYR A 266 -2.52 -7.48 -8.39
N GLY A 267 -3.62 -6.83 -8.79
CA GLY A 267 -3.78 -5.38 -8.65
C GLY A 267 -3.76 -4.93 -7.18
N ILE A 268 -4.49 -5.63 -6.31
CA ILE A 268 -4.49 -5.31 -4.89
C ILE A 268 -3.16 -5.68 -4.23
N GLY A 269 -2.49 -6.75 -4.65
CA GLY A 269 -1.18 -7.12 -4.16
C GLY A 269 -0.14 -6.03 -4.38
N ILE A 270 -0.07 -5.46 -5.60
CA ILE A 270 0.85 -4.36 -5.89
C ILE A 270 0.47 -3.07 -5.14
N CYS A 271 -0.83 -2.78 -4.96
CA CYS A 271 -1.28 -1.65 -4.15
C CYS A 271 -0.85 -1.79 -2.69
N ALA A 272 -1.07 -2.94 -2.08
CA ALA A 272 -0.66 -3.20 -0.69
C ALA A 272 0.87 -3.13 -0.51
N ALA A 273 1.63 -3.69 -1.46
CA ALA A 273 3.10 -3.60 -1.45
C ALA A 273 3.59 -2.15 -1.58
N THR A 274 2.92 -1.33 -2.42
CA THR A 274 3.27 0.10 -2.59
C THR A 274 2.97 0.91 -1.32
N LEU A 275 1.84 0.63 -0.65
CA LEU A 275 1.52 1.28 0.63
C LEU A 275 2.49 0.87 1.73
N ALA A 276 2.87 -0.41 1.80
CA ALA A 276 3.86 -0.88 2.76
C ALA A 276 5.24 -0.25 2.51
N GLU A 277 5.66 -0.12 1.25
CA GLU A 277 6.88 0.58 0.86
C GLU A 277 6.85 2.06 1.30
N ALA A 278 5.72 2.75 1.12
CA ALA A 278 5.56 4.13 1.56
C ALA A 278 5.70 4.28 3.08
N LEU A 279 5.09 3.36 3.85
CA LEU A 279 5.20 3.30 5.30
C LEU A 279 6.64 3.02 5.78
N LEU A 280 7.39 2.15 5.07
CA LEU A 280 8.76 1.80 5.45
C LEU A 280 9.77 2.88 5.08
N ASN A 281 9.61 3.51 3.91
CA ASN A 281 10.59 4.43 3.32
C ASN A 281 10.27 5.91 3.58
N ASN A 282 9.25 6.21 4.36
CA ASN A 282 8.82 7.59 4.69
C ASN A 282 8.64 8.47 3.44
N THR A 283 7.86 8.00 2.47
CA THR A 283 7.78 8.68 1.16
C THR A 283 6.89 9.91 1.17
N SER A 284 6.00 10.05 2.16
CA SER A 284 4.98 11.11 2.27
C SER A 284 4.13 11.27 1.00
N GLN A 285 3.96 10.18 0.23
CA GLN A 285 3.13 10.17 -0.97
C GLN A 285 1.64 10.17 -0.62
N VAL A 286 0.85 10.82 -1.47
CA VAL A 286 -0.61 10.92 -1.29
C VAL A 286 -1.31 9.75 -1.96
N PHE A 287 -2.08 9.01 -1.15
CA PHE A 287 -2.90 7.88 -1.58
C PHE A 287 -4.35 8.03 -1.11
N PRO A 288 -5.35 7.62 -1.89
CA PRO A 288 -6.74 7.51 -1.46
C PRO A 288 -6.94 6.21 -0.69
N VAL A 289 -6.56 6.23 0.58
CA VAL A 289 -6.60 5.09 1.50
C VAL A 289 -7.66 5.27 2.55
N VAL A 290 -8.12 4.18 3.17
CA VAL A 290 -8.93 4.30 4.38
C VAL A 290 -8.07 4.85 5.49
N ASN A 291 -8.44 6.02 5.96
CA ASN A 291 -7.84 6.68 7.10
C ASN A 291 -8.94 7.34 7.96
N TYR A 292 -8.63 7.61 9.22
CA TYR A 292 -9.57 8.34 10.06
C TYR A 292 -9.58 9.81 9.68
N VAL A 293 -10.74 10.31 9.24
CA VAL A 293 -10.91 11.71 8.85
C VAL A 293 -11.68 12.41 9.96
N ASP A 294 -10.99 13.29 10.69
CA ASP A 294 -11.55 13.96 11.88
C ASP A 294 -12.84 14.73 11.58
N SER A 295 -12.92 15.44 10.45
CA SER A 295 -14.12 16.18 10.05
C SER A 295 -15.32 15.27 9.73
N PHE A 296 -15.09 14.01 9.40
CA PHE A 296 -16.15 13.03 9.16
C PHE A 296 -16.48 12.19 10.40
N GLY A 297 -15.51 12.09 11.32
CA GLY A 297 -15.62 11.28 12.53
C GLY A 297 -15.71 9.79 12.26
N CYS A 298 -15.07 9.29 11.18
CA CYS A 298 -15.01 7.87 10.81
C CYS A 298 -13.81 7.56 9.91
N TYR A 299 -13.49 6.28 9.79
CA TYR A 299 -12.58 5.76 8.79
C TYR A 299 -13.24 5.76 7.41
N MET A 300 -12.56 6.30 6.40
CA MET A 300 -13.07 6.35 5.02
C MET A 300 -11.91 6.47 4.03
N SER A 301 -12.13 5.99 2.80
CA SER A 301 -11.19 6.17 1.69
C SER A 301 -11.11 7.64 1.29
N TRP A 302 -10.02 8.28 1.68
CA TRP A 302 -9.78 9.72 1.48
C TRP A 302 -8.29 9.98 1.22
N PRO A 303 -7.92 11.02 0.44
CA PRO A 303 -6.53 11.33 0.15
C PRO A 303 -5.75 11.67 1.42
N ALA A 304 -4.67 10.92 1.66
CA ALA A 304 -3.78 11.11 2.79
C ALA A 304 -2.33 10.92 2.39
N ALA A 305 -1.43 11.72 2.96
CA ALA A 305 0.01 11.51 2.89
C ALA A 305 0.39 10.39 3.86
N ILE A 306 1.15 9.41 3.35
CA ILE A 306 1.57 8.21 4.09
C ILE A 306 3.08 8.20 4.25
N GLY A 307 3.52 8.15 5.50
CA GLY A 307 4.92 8.09 5.87
C GLY A 307 5.21 7.08 6.96
N CYS A 308 6.42 7.13 7.55
CA CYS A 308 6.87 6.12 8.50
C CYS A 308 6.09 6.10 9.83
N ASP A 309 5.33 7.14 10.13
CA ASP A 309 4.44 7.20 11.31
C ASP A 309 2.98 6.79 10.99
N GLY A 310 2.70 6.41 9.76
CA GLY A 310 1.37 6.13 9.25
C GLY A 310 0.80 7.29 8.46
N VAL A 311 -0.44 7.72 8.78
CA VAL A 311 -1.06 8.92 8.20
C VAL A 311 -0.39 10.16 8.77
N GLU A 312 0.24 10.94 7.91
CA GLU A 312 0.87 12.21 8.28
C GLU A 312 -0.12 13.38 8.16
N GLN A 313 -0.93 13.34 7.11
CA GLN A 313 -1.92 14.38 6.83
C GLN A 313 -3.05 13.82 5.96
N SER A 314 -4.30 14.11 6.31
CA SER A 314 -5.46 13.99 5.40
C SER A 314 -5.70 15.34 4.71
N PHE A 315 -6.12 15.30 3.44
CA PHE A 315 -6.29 16.50 2.64
C PHE A 315 -7.76 16.84 2.44
N ASP A 316 -8.10 18.12 2.52
CA ASP A 316 -9.40 18.58 2.08
C ASP A 316 -9.54 18.44 0.56
N VAL A 317 -10.67 17.89 0.12
CA VAL A 317 -10.99 17.72 -1.29
C VAL A 317 -12.16 18.65 -1.64
N LYS A 318 -11.93 19.51 -2.63
CA LYS A 318 -13.02 20.38 -3.12
C LYS A 318 -14.02 19.54 -3.91
N LEU A 319 -15.25 19.47 -3.43
CA LEU A 319 -16.36 18.76 -4.03
C LEU A 319 -17.43 19.74 -4.53
N ASN A 320 -18.19 19.35 -5.54
CA ASN A 320 -19.43 20.02 -5.93
C ASN A 320 -20.60 19.50 -5.06
N LYS A 321 -21.78 20.10 -5.21
CA LYS A 321 -22.97 19.76 -4.41
C LYS A 321 -23.44 18.31 -4.55
N GLU A 322 -23.28 17.71 -5.71
CA GLU A 322 -23.67 16.32 -5.97
C GLU A 322 -22.66 15.33 -5.37
N GLU A 323 -21.37 15.62 -5.52
CA GLU A 323 -20.29 14.85 -4.90
C GLU A 323 -20.38 14.92 -3.36
N ASP A 324 -20.72 16.09 -2.80
CA ASP A 324 -20.93 16.25 -1.37
C ASP A 324 -22.11 15.40 -0.86
N LYS A 325 -23.23 15.35 -1.58
CA LYS A 325 -24.34 14.44 -1.24
C LYS A 325 -23.90 12.99 -1.20
N LYS A 326 -23.09 12.53 -2.19
CA LYS A 326 -22.53 11.19 -2.22
C LYS A 326 -21.60 10.95 -1.02
N LEU A 327 -20.79 11.94 -0.67
CA LEU A 327 -19.94 11.89 0.52
C LEU A 327 -20.76 11.70 1.79
N GLN A 328 -21.84 12.51 2.00
CA GLN A 328 -22.69 12.38 3.19
C GLN A 328 -23.36 10.99 3.27
N THR A 329 -23.77 10.43 2.12
CA THR A 329 -24.31 9.07 2.06
C THR A 329 -23.27 8.03 2.48
N ALA A 330 -22.04 8.15 1.99
CA ALA A 330 -20.96 7.25 2.35
C ALA A 330 -20.59 7.33 3.83
N ILE A 331 -20.53 8.54 4.41
CA ILE A 331 -20.29 8.76 5.84
C ILE A 331 -21.38 8.07 6.68
N ALA A 332 -22.64 8.27 6.33
CA ALA A 332 -23.76 7.67 7.05
C ALA A 332 -23.71 6.14 7.01
N ALA A 333 -23.44 5.57 5.83
CA ALA A 333 -23.36 4.11 5.65
C ALA A 333 -22.21 3.47 6.48
N ILE A 334 -21.04 4.10 6.51
CA ILE A 334 -19.91 3.62 7.30
C ILE A 334 -20.21 3.71 8.80
N LYS A 335 -20.74 4.85 9.27
CA LYS A 335 -21.09 5.02 10.69
C LYS A 335 -22.15 4.03 11.16
N ASP A 336 -23.18 3.79 10.35
CA ASP A 336 -24.19 2.77 10.64
C ASP A 336 -23.57 1.37 10.75
N ALA A 337 -22.72 1.01 9.79
CA ALA A 337 -22.05 -0.29 9.78
C ALA A 337 -21.08 -0.48 10.97
N CYS A 338 -20.38 0.58 11.42
CA CYS A 338 -19.45 0.53 12.54
C CYS A 338 -20.14 0.53 13.90
N SER A 339 -21.35 1.13 14.02
CA SER A 339 -22.06 1.33 15.30
C SER A 339 -22.33 0.06 16.12
N LYS A 340 -22.31 -1.10 15.46
CA LYS A 340 -22.49 -2.41 16.11
C LYS A 340 -21.23 -2.94 16.80
N TYR A 341 -20.09 -2.32 16.55
CA TYR A 341 -18.76 -2.79 17.00
C TYR A 341 -18.04 -1.76 17.89
N ASP A 342 -18.78 -0.77 18.39
CA ASP A 342 -18.31 0.25 19.36
C ASP A 342 -18.13 -0.30 20.77
#